data_becc38ce9b246bb87bad0086c614921b
#
_entry.id   becc38ce9b246bb87bad0086c614921b
#
_cell.length_a   1.000
_cell.length_b   1.000
_cell.length_c   1.000
_cell.angle_alpha   90.00
_cell.angle_beta   90.00
_cell.angle_gamma   90.00
#
_symmetry.space_group_name_H-M   'P 1'
#
loop_
_entity.id
_entity.type
_entity.pdbx_description
1 polymer ?
#
loop_
_entity_poly.entity_id
_entity_poly.type
_entity_poly.pdbx_seq_one_letter_code
_entity_poly.pdbx_strand_id
1 'polypeptide(L)'
;IGEAVGIIAAQSIGEPGTQLTMRTFHIGGVAKVEQSRHEAKNDGRIKYIDLNFVKSGDSNICTSKTAEIVVEDSKTSLELERYPLTIGAKIYVDEDKEIKKGSVIAEWDPTIFPFVAEEAGFVEYKDLEANITFKETVDPYTGLSNKEVVQFKDQKLNPALILVTKSGDRFEYPMPRGAEIRKDNGEKVEPGDFIASLPQTKAQTKDITGGLPRVAELFEAR
;
A
#
# COMPACT_ATOMS: atom_id res chain seq x y z
N ILE A 1 -10.27 -40.17 14.69
CA ILE A 1 -9.96 -41.39 15.47
C ILE A 1 -8.66 -41.97 14.91
N GLY A 2 -7.67 -42.28 15.78
CA GLY A 2 -6.37 -42.83 15.36
C GLY A 2 -5.23 -41.84 15.18
N GLU A 3 -5.47 -40.56 15.41
CA GLU A 3 -4.40 -39.57 15.37
C GLU A 3 -3.54 -39.62 16.65
N ALA A 4 -2.20 -39.56 16.47
CA ALA A 4 -1.25 -39.67 17.58
C ALA A 4 -1.11 -38.36 18.36
N VAL A 5 -2.17 -37.97 19.08
CA VAL A 5 -2.29 -36.69 19.78
C VAL A 5 -1.18 -36.47 20.80
N GLY A 6 -0.74 -37.54 21.51
CA GLY A 6 0.35 -37.45 22.46
C GLY A 6 1.71 -37.09 21.81
N ILE A 7 1.98 -37.61 20.61
CA ILE A 7 3.19 -37.32 19.87
C ILE A 7 3.15 -35.88 19.37
N ILE A 8 2.00 -35.44 18.85
CA ILE A 8 1.80 -34.05 18.36
C ILE A 8 1.97 -33.08 19.54
N ALA A 9 1.41 -33.37 20.71
CA ALA A 9 1.56 -32.57 21.91
C ALA A 9 3.04 -32.48 22.36
N ALA A 10 3.75 -33.62 22.40
CA ALA A 10 5.16 -33.66 22.79
C ALA A 10 6.04 -32.85 21.81
N GLN A 11 5.81 -32.99 20.52
CA GLN A 11 6.52 -32.18 19.49
C GLN A 11 6.20 -30.69 19.61
N SER A 12 4.94 -30.34 19.85
CA SER A 12 4.53 -28.94 20.00
C SER A 12 5.05 -28.26 21.26
N ILE A 13 5.35 -29.04 22.32
CA ILE A 13 5.95 -28.56 23.56
C ILE A 13 7.48 -28.52 23.42
N GLY A 14 8.08 -29.50 22.74
CA GLY A 14 9.53 -29.66 22.62
C GLY A 14 10.16 -28.75 21.54
N GLU A 15 9.44 -28.52 20.43
CA GLU A 15 9.92 -27.67 19.32
C GLU A 15 10.16 -26.21 19.73
N PRO A 16 9.26 -25.53 20.51
CA PRO A 16 9.50 -24.14 20.89
C PRO A 16 10.76 -23.92 21.74
N GLY A 17 11.23 -24.95 22.46
CA GLY A 17 12.45 -24.85 23.25
C GLY A 17 13.72 -24.64 22.37
N THR A 18 13.72 -25.21 21.18
CA THR A 18 14.82 -25.06 20.20
C THR A 18 14.59 -23.85 19.27
N GLN A 19 13.34 -23.56 18.90
CA GLN A 19 13.02 -22.41 18.06
C GLN A 19 13.02 -21.08 18.81
N LEU A 20 12.69 -21.04 20.09
CA LEU A 20 12.80 -19.84 20.93
C LEU A 20 14.23 -19.35 21.04
N THR A 21 15.21 -20.26 21.07
CA THR A 21 16.63 -19.88 21.03
C THR A 21 17.07 -19.42 19.63
N MET A 22 16.50 -19.95 18.55
CA MET A 22 16.81 -19.50 17.19
C MET A 22 15.99 -18.27 16.77
N ARG A 23 14.72 -18.17 17.17
CA ARG A 23 13.87 -17.00 16.84
C ARG A 23 14.20 -15.75 17.65
N THR A 24 14.74 -15.86 18.86
CA THR A 24 15.25 -14.68 19.58
C THR A 24 16.47 -14.05 18.87
N PHE A 25 17.22 -14.81 18.11
CA PHE A 25 18.25 -14.29 17.22
C PHE A 25 17.69 -13.74 15.89
N HIS A 26 16.48 -14.17 15.47
CA HIS A 26 15.83 -13.68 14.25
C HIS A 26 14.75 -12.61 14.49
N ILE A 27 14.25 -12.45 15.71
CA ILE A 27 13.36 -11.32 16.08
C ILE A 27 14.15 -10.02 16.27
N GLY A 28 15.48 -10.11 16.46
CA GLY A 28 16.40 -8.97 16.31
C GLY A 28 16.85 -8.74 14.87
N GLY A 29 16.59 -9.68 13.97
CA GLY A 29 16.71 -9.48 12.53
C GLY A 29 15.48 -8.70 12.08
N VAL A 30 15.74 -7.42 11.76
CA VAL A 30 14.87 -6.52 11.02
C VAL A 30 13.89 -7.36 10.21
N ALA A 31 12.59 -7.35 10.59
CA ALA A 31 11.55 -7.72 9.64
C ALA A 31 12.01 -7.09 8.34
N LYS A 32 12.16 -7.87 7.25
CA LYS A 32 12.46 -7.29 5.96
C LYS A 32 11.36 -6.28 5.75
N VAL A 33 11.62 -5.04 6.14
CA VAL A 33 10.83 -3.90 5.72
C VAL A 33 10.94 -4.04 4.22
N GLU A 34 9.88 -4.46 3.56
CA GLU A 34 9.85 -4.43 2.12
C GLU A 34 10.33 -3.05 1.77
N GLN A 35 11.34 -3.01 0.91
CA GLN A 35 11.97 -1.75 0.58
C GLN A 35 10.85 -0.83 0.09
N SER A 36 10.43 0.05 0.97
CA SER A 36 9.46 1.10 0.69
C SER A 36 10.12 2.30 0.02
N ARG A 37 11.38 2.12 -0.42
CA ARG A 37 12.16 3.16 -1.09
C ARG A 37 13.16 2.56 -2.07
N HIS A 38 13.48 3.32 -3.10
CA HIS A 38 14.57 3.07 -4.01
C HIS A 38 15.74 3.99 -3.70
N GLU A 39 16.94 3.41 -3.62
CA GLU A 39 18.20 4.13 -3.44
C GLU A 39 19.13 3.82 -4.62
N ALA A 40 19.82 4.83 -5.12
CA ALA A 40 20.80 4.68 -6.18
C ALA A 40 21.99 3.81 -5.70
N LYS A 41 22.35 2.81 -6.49
CA LYS A 41 23.52 1.94 -6.20
C LYS A 41 24.79 2.46 -6.87
N ASN A 42 24.65 3.28 -7.91
CA ASN A 42 25.72 3.88 -8.68
C ASN A 42 25.51 5.39 -8.81
N ASP A 43 26.61 6.09 -9.11
CA ASP A 43 26.54 7.49 -9.53
C ASP A 43 26.06 7.55 -10.97
N GLY A 44 25.22 8.53 -11.32
CA GLY A 44 24.74 8.66 -12.69
C GLY A 44 23.76 9.81 -12.87
N ARG A 45 23.17 9.88 -14.04
CA ARG A 45 22.14 10.85 -14.42
C ARG A 45 20.77 10.19 -14.40
N ILE A 46 19.78 10.92 -13.90
CA ILE A 46 18.39 10.47 -13.84
C ILE A 46 17.70 10.70 -15.17
N LYS A 47 16.96 9.68 -15.63
CA LYS A 47 16.04 9.77 -16.75
C LYS A 47 14.69 9.18 -16.37
N TYR A 48 13.63 9.86 -16.77
CA TYR A 48 12.25 9.42 -16.56
C TYR A 48 11.73 8.66 -17.77
N ILE A 49 11.02 7.57 -17.52
CA ILE A 49 10.32 6.79 -18.54
C ILE A 49 8.84 6.71 -18.14
N ASP A 50 7.95 7.13 -19.03
CA ASP A 50 6.49 7.12 -18.86
C ASP A 50 6.01 7.68 -17.50
N LEU A 51 6.76 8.63 -16.94
CA LEU A 51 6.50 9.20 -15.63
C LEU A 51 5.59 10.42 -15.75
N ASN A 52 4.36 10.28 -15.24
CA ASN A 52 3.50 11.40 -14.91
C ASN A 52 3.54 11.61 -13.40
N PHE A 53 3.66 12.84 -12.98
CA PHE A 53 3.69 13.20 -11.57
C PHE A 53 2.96 14.52 -11.33
N VAL A 54 2.51 14.68 -10.10
CA VAL A 54 1.89 15.90 -9.62
C VAL A 54 2.73 16.47 -8.48
N LYS A 55 2.91 17.79 -8.49
CA LYS A 55 3.62 18.48 -7.41
C LYS A 55 2.70 18.63 -6.20
N SER A 56 3.15 18.11 -5.06
CA SER A 56 2.50 18.28 -3.76
C SER A 56 3.52 18.85 -2.77
N GLY A 57 3.44 20.16 -2.50
CA GLY A 57 4.46 20.84 -1.71
C GLY A 57 5.86 20.72 -2.32
N ASP A 58 6.81 20.22 -1.56
CA ASP A 58 8.22 20.05 -1.97
C ASP A 58 8.52 18.72 -2.65
N SER A 59 7.53 17.83 -2.83
CA SER A 59 7.73 16.52 -3.42
C SER A 59 6.87 16.29 -4.65
N ASN A 60 7.37 15.49 -5.58
CA ASN A 60 6.64 15.03 -6.75
C ASN A 60 6.00 13.69 -6.42
N ILE A 61 4.70 13.52 -6.69
CA ILE A 61 3.96 12.29 -6.44
C ILE A 61 3.66 11.61 -7.78
N CYS A 62 4.10 10.37 -7.93
CA CYS A 62 3.85 9.56 -9.12
C CYS A 62 2.36 9.24 -9.28
N THR A 63 1.80 9.51 -10.46
CA THR A 63 0.40 9.15 -10.81
C THR A 63 0.33 8.06 -11.90
N SER A 64 1.45 7.76 -12.53
CA SER A 64 1.54 6.77 -13.61
C SER A 64 1.64 5.34 -13.06
N LYS A 65 1.01 4.38 -13.77
CA LYS A 65 1.06 2.94 -13.42
C LYS A 65 2.32 2.24 -13.94
N THR A 66 2.94 2.78 -14.97
CA THR A 66 4.05 2.17 -15.72
C THR A 66 5.32 3.01 -15.66
N ALA A 67 5.37 3.94 -14.69
CA ALA A 67 6.51 4.84 -14.54
C ALA A 67 7.77 4.09 -14.10
N GLU A 68 8.89 4.48 -14.68
CA GLU A 68 10.21 3.99 -14.30
C GLU A 68 11.20 5.16 -14.23
N ILE A 69 12.14 5.05 -13.30
CA ILE A 69 13.30 5.93 -13.23
C ILE A 69 14.53 5.11 -13.60
N VAL A 70 15.30 5.63 -14.54
CA VAL A 70 16.55 5.01 -14.99
C VAL A 70 17.72 5.87 -14.55
N VAL A 71 18.77 5.22 -14.08
CA VAL A 71 20.07 5.85 -13.81
C VAL A 71 21.00 5.51 -14.97
N GLU A 72 21.42 6.51 -15.71
CA GLU A 72 22.37 6.40 -16.84
C GLU A 72 23.76 6.87 -16.42
N ASP A 73 24.79 6.26 -16.98
CA ASP A 73 26.16 6.76 -16.85
C ASP A 73 26.29 8.12 -17.52
N SER A 74 26.77 9.12 -16.79
CA SER A 74 26.90 10.51 -17.27
C SER A 74 27.80 10.68 -18.49
N LYS A 75 28.69 9.70 -18.79
CA LYS A 75 29.66 9.78 -19.89
C LYS A 75 29.25 8.95 -21.11
N THR A 76 28.71 7.76 -20.86
CA THR A 76 28.40 6.79 -21.93
C THR A 76 26.94 6.72 -22.28
N SER A 77 26.06 7.36 -21.48
CA SER A 77 24.59 7.26 -21.58
C SER A 77 24.07 5.82 -21.57
N LEU A 78 24.83 4.90 -21.00
CA LEU A 78 24.40 3.53 -20.82
C LEU A 78 23.53 3.44 -19.56
N GLU A 79 22.44 2.68 -19.66
CA GLU A 79 21.59 2.37 -18.52
C GLU A 79 22.37 1.54 -17.51
N LEU A 80 22.48 2.04 -16.28
CA LEU A 80 23.10 1.34 -15.16
C LEU A 80 22.06 0.64 -14.29
N GLU A 81 20.94 1.32 -14.06
CA GLU A 81 19.91 0.86 -13.14
C GLU A 81 18.53 1.30 -13.60
N ARG A 82 17.52 0.48 -13.28
CA ARG A 82 16.12 0.74 -13.59
C ARG A 82 15.25 0.49 -12.37
N TYR A 83 14.43 1.46 -12.02
CA TYR A 83 13.58 1.47 -10.84
C TYR A 83 12.12 1.68 -11.23
N PRO A 84 11.29 0.63 -11.17
CA PRO A 84 9.85 0.79 -11.38
C PRO A 84 9.22 1.57 -10.22
N LEU A 85 8.32 2.48 -10.55
CA LEU A 85 7.59 3.27 -9.57
C LEU A 85 6.15 2.77 -9.45
N THR A 86 5.61 2.96 -8.25
CA THR A 86 4.19 2.73 -7.96
C THR A 86 3.43 4.06 -7.87
N ILE A 87 2.12 4.03 -8.13
CA ILE A 87 1.27 5.19 -7.89
C ILE A 87 1.39 5.63 -6.44
N GLY A 88 1.45 6.93 -6.21
CA GLY A 88 1.60 7.53 -4.89
C GLY A 88 3.03 7.55 -4.36
N ALA A 89 4.01 7.04 -5.11
CA ALA A 89 5.41 7.15 -4.73
C ALA A 89 5.86 8.62 -4.75
N LYS A 90 6.52 9.03 -3.67
CA LYS A 90 7.16 10.35 -3.57
C LYS A 90 8.52 10.30 -4.25
N ILE A 91 8.77 11.19 -5.18
CA ILE A 91 9.99 11.26 -5.96
C ILE A 91 10.83 12.42 -5.44
N TYR A 92 12.10 12.14 -5.13
CA TYR A 92 13.03 13.11 -4.55
C TYR A 92 14.11 13.58 -5.52
N VAL A 93 14.15 13.04 -6.72
CA VAL A 93 15.13 13.37 -7.76
C VAL A 93 14.43 14.02 -8.93
N ASP A 94 15.11 14.94 -9.61
CA ASP A 94 14.60 15.57 -10.83
C ASP A 94 15.23 14.93 -12.06
N GLU A 95 14.53 15.02 -13.19
CA GLU A 95 15.03 14.57 -14.49
C GLU A 95 16.32 15.31 -14.89
N ASP A 96 17.22 14.61 -15.56
CA ASP A 96 18.52 15.08 -16.03
C ASP A 96 19.51 15.54 -14.94
N LYS A 97 19.18 15.36 -13.66
CA LYS A 97 20.13 15.64 -12.57
C LYS A 97 21.08 14.48 -12.32
N GLU A 98 22.30 14.83 -11.93
CA GLU A 98 23.28 13.88 -11.44
C GLU A 98 22.97 13.49 -9.99
N ILE A 99 23.02 12.21 -9.73
CA ILE A 99 22.86 11.64 -8.38
C ILE A 99 24.10 10.85 -7.99
N LYS A 100 24.29 10.74 -6.69
CA LYS A 100 25.35 9.92 -6.10
C LYS A 100 24.79 8.61 -5.56
N LYS A 101 25.62 7.61 -5.51
CA LYS A 101 25.33 6.34 -4.82
C LYS A 101 24.78 6.60 -3.40
N GLY A 102 23.69 5.91 -3.04
CA GLY A 102 23.01 6.05 -1.76
C GLY A 102 21.98 7.18 -1.69
N SER A 103 21.81 7.98 -2.78
CA SER A 103 20.72 8.95 -2.85
C SER A 103 19.38 8.26 -2.92
N VAL A 104 18.38 8.72 -2.15
CA VAL A 104 17.00 8.24 -2.22
C VAL A 104 16.37 8.77 -3.50
N ILE A 105 15.87 7.87 -4.34
CA ILE A 105 15.23 8.17 -5.61
C ILE A 105 13.72 8.37 -5.39
N ALA A 106 13.09 7.39 -4.76
CA ALA A 106 11.66 7.40 -4.50
C ALA A 106 11.32 6.62 -3.23
N GLU A 107 10.19 6.97 -2.60
CA GLU A 107 9.67 6.32 -1.40
C GLU A 107 8.15 6.14 -1.52
N TRP A 108 7.62 5.00 -1.05
CA TRP A 108 6.18 4.71 -1.06
C TRP A 108 5.79 3.84 0.14
N ASP A 109 4.50 3.75 0.41
CA ASP A 109 3.96 2.83 1.40
C ASP A 109 3.51 1.52 0.69
N PRO A 110 4.16 0.38 0.95
CA PRO A 110 3.81 -0.88 0.31
C PRO A 110 2.52 -1.51 0.86
N THR A 111 1.96 -0.97 1.92
CA THR A 111 0.76 -1.52 2.58
C THR A 111 -0.54 -1.00 1.99
N ILE A 112 -0.48 0.08 1.23
CA ILE A 112 -1.64 0.73 0.63
C ILE A 112 -1.45 0.96 -0.87
N PHE A 113 -2.55 0.91 -1.62
CA PHE A 113 -2.64 1.44 -2.97
C PHE A 113 -3.41 2.76 -2.90
N PRO A 114 -2.75 3.91 -3.05
CA PRO A 114 -3.40 5.21 -2.93
C PRO A 114 -4.12 5.60 -4.22
N PHE A 115 -5.25 6.29 -4.07
CA PHE A 115 -5.90 7.04 -5.14
C PHE A 115 -5.53 8.49 -4.98
N VAL A 116 -4.81 9.04 -5.96
CA VAL A 116 -4.20 10.38 -5.91
C VAL A 116 -5.02 11.33 -6.78
N ALA A 117 -5.30 12.52 -6.26
CA ALA A 117 -5.91 13.58 -7.06
C ALA A 117 -4.87 14.14 -8.05
N GLU A 118 -5.19 14.11 -9.34
CA GLU A 118 -4.31 14.64 -10.39
C GLU A 118 -4.46 16.15 -10.52
N GLU A 119 -5.63 16.68 -10.18
CA GLU A 119 -5.95 18.10 -10.28
C GLU A 119 -6.61 18.65 -9.02
N ALA A 120 -6.62 19.97 -8.89
CA ALA A 120 -7.34 20.64 -7.82
C ALA A 120 -8.85 20.67 -8.09
N GLY A 121 -9.66 20.31 -7.10
CA GLY A 121 -11.11 20.26 -7.26
C GLY A 121 -11.87 20.02 -5.98
N PHE A 122 -13.08 19.53 -6.13
CA PHE A 122 -13.95 19.10 -5.04
C PHE A 122 -14.33 17.65 -5.25
N VAL A 123 -14.38 16.90 -4.17
CA VAL A 123 -14.81 15.49 -4.20
C VAL A 123 -16.33 15.42 -4.17
N GLU A 124 -16.93 14.69 -5.11
CA GLU A 124 -18.34 14.31 -5.09
C GLU A 124 -18.46 12.79 -4.93
N TYR A 125 -19.42 12.35 -4.13
CA TYR A 125 -19.74 10.95 -3.96
C TYR A 125 -20.75 10.49 -5.03
N LYS A 126 -20.44 9.40 -5.72
CA LYS A 126 -21.33 8.73 -6.63
C LYS A 126 -21.63 7.33 -6.09
N ASP A 127 -22.92 7.03 -5.90
CA ASP A 127 -23.41 5.74 -5.37
C ASP A 127 -22.74 5.33 -4.04
N LEU A 128 -22.25 6.31 -3.28
CA LEU A 128 -21.67 6.15 -1.96
C LEU A 128 -22.67 6.55 -0.89
N GLU A 129 -23.40 5.55 -0.36
CA GLU A 129 -24.43 5.72 0.66
C GLU A 129 -23.98 5.08 1.98
N ALA A 130 -24.12 5.85 3.07
CA ALA A 130 -23.76 5.39 4.40
C ALA A 130 -24.58 4.15 4.82
N ASN A 131 -23.92 3.15 5.36
CA ASN A 131 -24.48 1.84 5.77
C ASN A 131 -25.03 0.97 4.63
N ILE A 132 -24.91 1.37 3.37
CA ILE A 132 -25.28 0.59 2.19
C ILE A 132 -24.02 0.20 1.42
N THR A 133 -23.30 1.18 0.87
CA THR A 133 -22.09 0.96 0.08
C THR A 133 -20.81 1.22 0.86
N PHE A 134 -20.85 2.08 1.89
CA PHE A 134 -19.72 2.22 2.82
C PHE A 134 -20.18 2.22 4.28
N LYS A 135 -19.30 1.80 5.16
CA LYS A 135 -19.49 1.82 6.61
C LYS A 135 -18.52 2.83 7.24
N GLU A 136 -19.07 3.67 8.09
CA GLU A 136 -18.27 4.57 8.90
C GLU A 136 -17.99 3.92 10.25
N THR A 137 -16.72 3.82 10.60
CA THR A 137 -16.27 3.29 11.88
C THR A 137 -15.41 4.35 12.55
N VAL A 138 -15.79 4.75 13.76
CA VAL A 138 -15.00 5.69 14.57
C VAL A 138 -14.04 4.88 15.42
N ASP A 139 -12.75 5.14 15.30
CA ASP A 139 -11.73 4.56 16.17
C ASP A 139 -11.90 5.13 17.59
N PRO A 140 -12.19 4.28 18.58
CA PRO A 140 -12.44 4.74 19.96
C PRO A 140 -11.22 5.36 20.63
N TYR A 141 -10.00 5.13 20.12
CA TYR A 141 -8.76 5.64 20.69
C TYR A 141 -8.32 6.96 20.07
N THR A 142 -8.47 7.09 18.75
CA THR A 142 -8.02 8.28 18.00
C THR A 142 -9.15 9.26 17.71
N GLY A 143 -10.41 8.83 17.82
CA GLY A 143 -11.59 9.63 17.47
C GLY A 143 -11.74 9.90 15.96
N LEU A 144 -10.86 9.31 15.13
CA LEU A 144 -10.92 9.46 13.67
C LEU A 144 -11.99 8.55 13.09
N SER A 145 -12.81 9.10 12.21
CA SER A 145 -13.76 8.30 11.42
C SER A 145 -13.04 7.70 10.21
N ASN A 146 -13.17 6.40 10.05
CA ASN A 146 -12.71 5.67 8.88
C ASN A 146 -13.93 5.20 8.07
N LYS A 147 -13.95 5.51 6.77
CA LYS A 147 -15.03 5.17 5.84
C LYS A 147 -14.54 4.10 4.90
N GLU A 148 -15.00 2.87 5.11
CA GLU A 148 -14.61 1.71 4.32
C GLU A 148 -15.74 1.28 3.39
N VAL A 149 -15.43 1.06 2.10
CA VAL A 149 -16.38 0.52 1.12
C VAL A 149 -16.62 -0.95 1.42
N VAL A 150 -17.87 -1.28 1.74
CA VAL A 150 -18.29 -2.64 2.12
C VAL A 150 -18.93 -3.39 0.95
N GLN A 151 -19.14 -4.68 1.12
CA GLN A 151 -19.89 -5.46 0.15
C GLN A 151 -21.37 -5.10 0.23
N PHE A 152 -21.96 -4.68 -0.88
CA PHE A 152 -23.37 -4.38 -1.05
C PHE A 152 -24.04 -5.40 -1.98
N LYS A 153 -25.37 -5.54 -1.85
CA LYS A 153 -26.15 -6.55 -2.61
C LYS A 153 -26.66 -6.04 -3.95
N ASP A 154 -26.81 -4.72 -4.08
CA ASP A 154 -27.36 -4.12 -5.29
C ASP A 154 -26.29 -3.97 -6.37
N GLN A 155 -26.39 -4.79 -7.42
CA GLN A 155 -25.45 -4.80 -8.55
C GLN A 155 -25.56 -3.55 -9.46
N LYS A 156 -26.55 -2.68 -9.23
CA LYS A 156 -26.72 -1.45 -10.00
C LYS A 156 -25.88 -0.29 -9.48
N LEU A 157 -25.41 -0.39 -8.24
CA LEU A 157 -24.57 0.64 -7.62
C LEU A 157 -23.12 0.47 -8.04
N ASN A 158 -22.51 1.55 -8.47
CA ASN A 158 -21.09 1.61 -8.81
C ASN A 158 -20.42 2.70 -7.97
N PRO A 159 -20.02 2.39 -6.72
CA PRO A 159 -19.43 3.38 -5.85
C PRO A 159 -18.16 3.98 -6.46
N ALA A 160 -18.13 5.29 -6.57
CA ALA A 160 -17.00 6.04 -7.09
C ALA A 160 -16.87 7.39 -6.40
N LEU A 161 -15.64 7.90 -6.34
CA LEU A 161 -15.36 9.29 -6.03
C LEU A 161 -15.20 10.05 -7.35
N ILE A 162 -15.86 11.17 -7.47
CA ILE A 162 -15.74 12.07 -8.63
C ILE A 162 -14.99 13.30 -8.17
N LEU A 163 -13.88 13.59 -8.82
CA LEU A 163 -13.17 14.85 -8.65
C LEU A 163 -13.71 15.84 -9.69
N VAL A 164 -14.34 16.90 -9.22
CA VAL A 164 -14.84 18.00 -10.06
C VAL A 164 -13.87 19.16 -9.99
N THR A 165 -13.23 19.46 -11.11
CA THR A 165 -12.29 20.56 -11.20
C THR A 165 -12.99 21.90 -11.33
N LYS A 166 -12.27 23.01 -11.16
CA LYS A 166 -12.80 24.35 -11.36
C LYS A 166 -13.20 24.63 -12.82
N SER A 167 -12.58 23.91 -13.78
CA SER A 167 -12.90 23.97 -15.21
C SER A 167 -14.21 23.25 -15.55
N GLY A 168 -14.71 22.40 -14.63
CA GLY A 168 -15.92 21.58 -14.84
C GLY A 168 -15.61 20.17 -15.31
N ASP A 169 -14.34 19.79 -15.45
CA ASP A 169 -13.94 18.45 -15.81
C ASP A 169 -14.22 17.50 -14.63
N ARG A 170 -14.61 16.26 -14.96
CA ARG A 170 -14.99 15.25 -13.97
C ARG A 170 -14.12 14.02 -14.14
N PHE A 171 -13.32 13.72 -13.13
CA PHE A 171 -12.48 12.51 -13.07
C PHE A 171 -13.14 11.50 -12.13
N GLU A 172 -13.46 10.33 -12.63
CA GLU A 172 -14.12 9.27 -11.86
C GLU A 172 -13.10 8.25 -11.38
N TYR A 173 -13.06 8.06 -10.05
CA TYR A 173 -12.22 7.08 -9.37
C TYR A 173 -13.12 5.98 -8.80
N PRO A 174 -13.22 4.80 -9.45
CA PRO A 174 -14.04 3.70 -8.96
C PRO A 174 -13.46 3.18 -7.64
N MET A 175 -14.34 2.99 -6.65
CA MET A 175 -13.98 2.55 -5.32
C MET A 175 -14.24 1.05 -5.17
N PRO A 176 -13.20 0.22 -5.18
CA PRO A 176 -13.34 -1.20 -4.94
C PRO A 176 -13.71 -1.48 -3.49
N ARG A 177 -14.22 -2.68 -3.25
CA ARG A 177 -14.48 -3.16 -1.89
C ARG A 177 -13.20 -3.13 -1.04
N GLY A 178 -13.33 -2.67 0.19
CA GLY A 178 -12.21 -2.51 1.13
C GLY A 178 -11.44 -1.21 0.94
N ALA A 179 -11.84 -0.34 -0.02
CA ALA A 179 -11.23 0.97 -0.15
C ALA A 179 -11.64 1.86 1.03
N GLU A 180 -10.66 2.54 1.59
CA GLU A 180 -10.83 3.52 2.66
C GLU A 180 -10.90 4.91 2.06
N ILE A 181 -12.01 5.61 2.28
CA ILE A 181 -12.26 6.95 1.78
C ILE A 181 -11.65 7.94 2.78
N ARG A 182 -10.78 8.82 2.29
CA ARG A 182 -10.06 9.79 3.12
C ARG A 182 -10.61 11.22 3.04
N LYS A 183 -11.41 11.50 2.03
CA LYS A 183 -11.97 12.83 1.78
C LYS A 183 -13.49 12.80 1.83
N ASP A 184 -14.07 13.82 2.44
CA ASP A 184 -15.52 13.95 2.56
C ASP A 184 -16.16 14.48 1.28
N ASN A 185 -17.48 14.25 1.16
CA ASN A 185 -18.27 14.79 0.06
C ASN A 185 -18.27 16.33 0.10
N GLY A 186 -17.90 16.97 -1.00
CA GLY A 186 -17.73 18.41 -1.10
C GLY A 186 -16.38 18.95 -0.57
N GLU A 187 -15.50 18.10 -0.08
CA GLU A 187 -14.19 18.53 0.41
C GLU A 187 -13.30 18.96 -0.76
N LYS A 188 -12.57 20.06 -0.54
CA LYS A 188 -11.57 20.56 -1.50
C LYS A 188 -10.31 19.69 -1.43
N VAL A 189 -9.79 19.33 -2.59
CA VAL A 189 -8.52 18.63 -2.73
C VAL A 189 -7.54 19.40 -3.60
N GLU A 190 -6.27 19.21 -3.33
CA GLU A 190 -5.16 19.76 -4.11
C GLU A 190 -4.48 18.64 -4.90
N PRO A 191 -3.75 18.98 -5.97
CA PRO A 191 -3.00 18.00 -6.74
C PRO A 191 -2.02 17.23 -5.84
N GLY A 192 -2.03 15.89 -5.91
CA GLY A 192 -1.21 15.02 -5.07
C GLY A 192 -1.86 14.60 -3.74
N ASP A 193 -3.04 15.11 -3.39
CA ASP A 193 -3.76 14.65 -2.22
C ASP A 193 -4.27 13.20 -2.39
N PHE A 194 -4.19 12.42 -1.33
CA PHE A 194 -4.78 11.09 -1.30
C PHE A 194 -6.27 11.18 -0.98
N ILE A 195 -7.11 10.87 -1.98
CA ILE A 195 -8.58 10.89 -1.85
C ILE A 195 -9.13 9.61 -1.23
N ALA A 196 -8.50 8.49 -1.51
CA ALA A 196 -8.80 7.19 -0.94
C ALA A 196 -7.55 6.31 -0.92
N SER A 197 -7.60 5.21 -0.20
CA SER A 197 -6.56 4.18 -0.20
C SER A 197 -7.18 2.78 -0.16
N LEU A 198 -6.57 1.85 -0.87
CA LEU A 198 -6.92 0.43 -0.80
C LEU A 198 -5.83 -0.29 -0.03
N PRO A 199 -6.12 -0.81 1.18
CA PRO A 199 -5.15 -1.63 1.91
C PRO A 199 -4.75 -2.85 1.07
N GLN A 200 -3.47 -2.99 0.79
CA GLN A 200 -2.93 -4.20 0.19
C GLN A 200 -2.74 -5.23 1.31
N THR A 201 -3.80 -5.98 1.59
CA THR A 201 -3.64 -7.20 2.37
C THR A 201 -2.76 -8.13 1.53
N LYS A 202 -1.48 -8.25 1.91
CA LYS A 202 -0.68 -9.39 1.48
C LYS A 202 -1.55 -10.61 1.80
N ALA A 203 -1.76 -11.46 0.80
CA ALA A 203 -2.43 -12.73 1.00
C ALA A 203 -1.81 -13.34 2.25
N GLN A 204 -2.53 -13.30 3.37
CA GLN A 204 -2.11 -14.05 4.53
C GLN A 204 -1.96 -15.47 4.01
N THR A 205 -0.73 -15.91 3.89
CA THR A 205 -0.47 -17.32 3.70
C THR A 205 -1.31 -17.97 4.77
N LYS A 206 -2.31 -18.75 4.34
CA LYS A 206 -3.23 -19.44 5.24
C LYS A 206 -2.31 -20.31 6.07
N ASP A 207 -1.94 -19.80 7.24
CA ASP A 207 -1.03 -20.47 8.16
C ASP A 207 -1.70 -21.78 8.49
N ILE A 208 -1.07 -22.90 8.10
CA ILE A 208 -1.56 -24.22 8.42
C ILE A 208 -1.50 -24.27 9.93
N THR A 209 -2.67 -24.29 10.57
CA THR A 209 -2.76 -24.34 12.03
C THR A 209 -1.96 -25.55 12.53
N GLY A 210 -0.86 -25.30 13.18
CA GLY A 210 0.06 -26.31 13.71
C GLY A 210 0.46 -25.96 15.15
N GLY A 211 1.27 -26.81 15.76
CA GLY A 211 1.74 -26.57 17.12
C GLY A 211 0.65 -26.60 18.19
N LEU A 212 0.80 -25.74 19.20
CA LEU A 212 -0.14 -25.66 20.33
C LEU A 212 -1.59 -25.38 19.93
N PRO A 213 -1.92 -24.48 19.01
CA PRO A 213 -3.29 -24.27 18.55
C PRO A 213 -3.91 -25.53 17.95
N ARG A 214 -3.16 -26.29 17.14
CA ARG A 214 -3.64 -27.53 16.54
C ARG A 214 -3.90 -28.61 17.60
N VAL A 215 -3.05 -28.68 18.62
CA VAL A 215 -3.27 -29.62 19.76
C VAL A 215 -4.53 -29.23 20.51
N ALA A 216 -4.76 -27.97 20.80
CA ALA A 216 -5.99 -27.50 21.46
C ALA A 216 -7.26 -27.86 20.67
N GLU A 217 -7.25 -27.65 19.33
CA GLU A 217 -8.35 -28.03 18.44
C GLU A 217 -8.66 -29.55 18.52
N LEU A 218 -7.60 -30.37 18.52
CA LEU A 218 -7.75 -31.81 18.59
C LEU A 218 -8.29 -32.30 19.95
N PHE A 219 -7.86 -31.67 21.04
CA PHE A 219 -8.35 -31.99 22.38
C PHE A 219 -9.77 -31.49 22.65
N GLU A 220 -10.10 -30.31 22.15
CA GLU A 220 -11.43 -29.71 22.30
C GLU A 220 -12.44 -30.21 21.26
N ALA A 221 -12.01 -31.01 20.29
CA ALA A 221 -12.83 -31.55 19.19
C ALA A 221 -13.56 -30.44 18.39
N ARG A 222 -12.92 -29.31 18.25
CA ARG A 222 -13.44 -28.16 17.48
C ARG A 222 -12.99 -28.21 16.03
#